data_f90b116947a309e45f7433dbfe3e9c47
#
_entry.id   f90b116947a309e45f7433dbfe3e9c47
#
_cell.length_a   1.000
_cell.length_b   1.000
_cell.length_c   1.000
_cell.angle_alpha   90.00
_cell.angle_beta   90.00
_cell.angle_gamma   90.00
#
_symmetry.space_group_name_H-M   'P 1'
#
loop_
_entity.id
_entity.type
_entity.pdbx_description
1 polymer ?
#
loop_
_entity_poly.entity_id
_entity_poly.type
_entity_poly.pdbx_seq_one_letter_code
_entity_poly.pdbx_strand_id
1 'polypeptide(L)'
;MPIQIQRYLYTILFSAIGYGAYAAVNVLYFLDKGLNFQTISILFILLNLFILICEIPTGFLTDKIKPINAVVIGLLIIIGSRLLLLSNFSYGLESSMITYGIGLSLISGAANAVLVGLKSSFKGSTEKLFSLSVTYRSAGAILGGMGAYYLFKHNNQYPWIYSALAYTISAVILFYYRKDYLFESKERLQVHSILPLIATLSRQSFFWASVFYASSALAPFLLWQHLFKQFPYGIECGYLMLQIAMLSAGKFVRVMKFTEKQRVRVMLINIAAMILMPVFTSSMWILSLLLMAHVFCVGLLSIFFSANFHDNIKQETRATSESIMSAFDSLFSLPMLYLIGYFMVQKLSLFAFGISCLSGAVALVFFLHSRKRLNLQAVSSQ
;
A
#
# COMPACT_ATOMS: atom_id res chain seq x y z
N MET A 1 -7.52 -9.84 25.85
CA MET A 1 -7.98 -9.63 24.46
C MET A 1 -8.81 -10.83 24.04
N PRO A 2 -10.01 -10.66 23.44
CA PRO A 2 -10.85 -11.76 22.97
C PRO A 2 -10.10 -12.65 21.97
N ILE A 3 -10.30 -13.97 22.06
CA ILE A 3 -9.58 -14.96 21.25
C ILE A 3 -9.78 -14.75 19.74
N GLN A 4 -10.98 -14.32 19.32
CA GLN A 4 -11.30 -14.02 17.92
C GLN A 4 -10.41 -12.90 17.36
N ILE A 5 -10.20 -11.82 18.13
CA ILE A 5 -9.32 -10.72 17.74
C ILE A 5 -7.87 -11.20 17.65
N GLN A 6 -7.42 -11.98 18.62
CA GLN A 6 -6.06 -12.51 18.62
C GLN A 6 -5.81 -13.40 17.40
N ARG A 7 -6.74 -14.30 17.07
CA ARG A 7 -6.66 -15.15 15.86
C ARG A 7 -6.61 -14.31 14.59
N TYR A 8 -7.44 -13.26 14.49
CA TYR A 8 -7.43 -12.38 13.33
C TYR A 8 -6.11 -11.59 13.21
N LEU A 9 -5.54 -11.14 14.32
CA LEU A 9 -4.24 -10.48 14.32
C LEU A 9 -3.11 -11.43 13.88
N TYR A 10 -3.17 -12.71 14.22
CA TYR A 10 -2.22 -13.71 13.68
C TYR A 10 -2.39 -13.89 12.17
N THR A 11 -3.62 -13.87 11.64
CA THR A 11 -3.79 -13.92 10.17
C THR A 11 -3.20 -12.69 9.49
N ILE A 12 -3.34 -11.49 10.09
CA ILE A 12 -2.69 -10.27 9.62
C ILE A 12 -1.16 -10.43 9.65
N LEU A 13 -0.59 -11.00 10.72
CA LEU A 13 0.84 -11.27 10.85
C LEU A 13 1.35 -12.16 9.71
N PHE A 14 0.72 -13.33 9.50
CA PHE A 14 1.15 -14.27 8.47
C PHE A 14 0.93 -13.73 7.05
N SER A 15 -0.17 -13.03 6.78
CA SER A 15 -0.36 -12.34 5.50
C SER A 15 0.71 -11.28 5.27
N ALA A 16 1.12 -10.57 6.32
CA ALA A 16 2.18 -9.57 6.25
C ALA A 16 3.57 -10.19 6.08
N ILE A 17 3.83 -11.40 6.62
CA ILE A 17 5.05 -12.17 6.31
C ILE A 17 5.07 -12.46 4.80
N GLY A 18 3.98 -12.94 4.23
CA GLY A 18 3.87 -13.22 2.80
C GLY A 18 4.07 -11.98 1.93
N TYR A 19 3.47 -10.85 2.33
CA TYR A 19 3.65 -9.55 1.65
C TYR A 19 5.08 -9.03 1.77
N GLY A 20 5.67 -9.06 2.97
CA GLY A 20 7.04 -8.62 3.21
C GLY A 20 8.06 -9.43 2.43
N ALA A 21 7.83 -10.74 2.31
CA ALA A 21 8.66 -11.62 1.49
C ALA A 21 8.64 -11.20 0.02
N TYR A 22 7.48 -10.84 -0.52
CA TYR A 22 7.37 -10.31 -1.87
C TYR A 22 8.04 -8.93 -1.98
N ALA A 23 7.69 -7.99 -1.11
CA ALA A 23 8.10 -6.60 -1.21
C ALA A 23 9.62 -6.39 -1.07
N ALA A 24 10.32 -7.28 -0.35
CA ALA A 24 11.75 -7.15 -0.12
C ALA A 24 12.61 -7.53 -1.34
N VAL A 25 12.12 -8.43 -2.21
CA VAL A 25 12.95 -9.02 -3.26
C VAL A 25 12.33 -9.03 -4.66
N ASN A 26 11.13 -8.49 -4.85
CA ASN A 26 10.41 -8.56 -6.12
C ASN A 26 11.19 -7.94 -7.30
N VAL A 27 11.69 -6.73 -7.15
CA VAL A 27 12.46 -6.06 -8.21
C VAL A 27 13.81 -6.75 -8.43
N LEU A 28 14.46 -7.22 -7.35
CA LEU A 28 15.71 -7.99 -7.47
C LEU A 28 15.50 -9.28 -8.27
N TYR A 29 14.41 -10.00 -7.99
CA TYR A 29 14.05 -11.22 -8.70
C TYR A 29 13.84 -10.95 -10.20
N PHE A 30 13.11 -9.90 -10.53
CA PHE A 30 12.88 -9.55 -11.94
C PHE A 30 14.17 -9.15 -12.66
N LEU A 31 15.04 -8.40 -11.99
CA LEU A 31 16.36 -8.07 -12.51
C LEU A 31 17.26 -9.31 -12.68
N ASP A 32 17.20 -10.26 -11.75
CA ASP A 32 17.93 -11.54 -11.81
C ASP A 32 17.43 -12.44 -12.95
N LYS A 33 16.13 -12.32 -13.32
CA LYS A 33 15.56 -12.93 -14.53
C LYS A 33 15.96 -12.21 -15.84
N GLY A 34 16.79 -11.17 -15.79
CA GLY A 34 17.26 -10.42 -16.96
C GLY A 34 16.27 -9.37 -17.47
N LEU A 35 15.19 -9.06 -16.73
CA LEU A 35 14.23 -8.06 -17.14
C LEU A 35 14.81 -6.64 -16.96
N ASN A 36 14.55 -5.77 -17.92
CA ASN A 36 14.86 -4.34 -17.79
C ASN A 36 13.75 -3.61 -17.00
N PHE A 37 14.03 -2.37 -16.57
CA PHE A 37 13.09 -1.57 -15.77
C PHE A 37 11.77 -1.26 -16.49
N GLN A 38 11.77 -1.15 -17.82
CA GLN A 38 10.54 -0.94 -18.59
C GLN A 38 9.61 -2.15 -18.45
N THR A 39 10.14 -3.36 -18.62
CA THR A 39 9.37 -4.60 -18.47
C THR A 39 8.88 -4.78 -17.02
N ILE A 40 9.76 -4.48 -16.04
CA ILE A 40 9.37 -4.51 -14.61
C ILE A 40 8.22 -3.53 -14.33
N SER A 41 8.30 -2.31 -14.88
CA SER A 41 7.23 -1.33 -14.74
C SER A 41 5.92 -1.79 -15.38
N ILE A 42 5.97 -2.47 -16.55
CA ILE A 42 4.80 -3.06 -17.19
C ILE A 42 4.16 -4.14 -16.29
N LEU A 43 4.97 -4.97 -15.62
CA LEU A 43 4.44 -5.94 -14.65
C LEU A 43 3.68 -5.25 -13.50
N PHE A 44 4.21 -4.14 -12.97
CA PHE A 44 3.50 -3.35 -11.95
C PHE A 44 2.28 -2.60 -12.51
N ILE A 45 2.32 -2.19 -13.78
CA ILE A 45 1.14 -1.65 -14.48
C ILE A 45 0.05 -2.71 -14.57
N LEU A 46 0.36 -3.94 -14.96
CA LEU A 46 -0.61 -5.04 -14.98
C LEU A 46 -1.23 -5.28 -13.60
N LEU A 47 -0.41 -5.30 -12.55
CA LEU A 47 -0.89 -5.42 -11.16
C LEU A 47 -1.90 -4.32 -10.83
N ASN A 48 -1.55 -3.05 -11.04
CA ASN A 48 -2.40 -1.91 -10.71
C ASN A 48 -3.65 -1.82 -11.60
N LEU A 49 -3.53 -2.20 -12.88
CA LEU A 49 -4.65 -2.25 -13.81
C LEU A 49 -5.70 -3.27 -13.34
N PHE A 50 -5.27 -4.45 -12.90
CA PHE A 50 -6.20 -5.46 -12.42
C PHE A 50 -6.76 -5.16 -11.04
N ILE A 51 -6.03 -4.45 -10.17
CA ILE A 51 -6.61 -3.85 -8.97
C ILE A 51 -7.73 -2.89 -9.38
N LEU A 52 -7.45 -1.93 -10.26
CA LEU A 52 -8.41 -0.94 -10.75
C LEU A 52 -9.69 -1.57 -11.35
N ILE A 53 -9.53 -2.53 -12.24
CA ILE A 53 -10.67 -3.19 -12.93
C ILE A 53 -11.49 -4.01 -11.93
N CYS A 54 -10.84 -4.68 -10.99
CA CYS A 54 -11.49 -5.60 -10.07
C CYS A 54 -12.07 -4.94 -8.82
N GLU A 55 -11.64 -3.72 -8.44
CA GLU A 55 -12.05 -3.05 -7.19
C GLU A 55 -13.57 -2.94 -7.04
N ILE A 56 -14.28 -2.54 -8.10
CA ILE A 56 -15.74 -2.44 -8.08
C ILE A 56 -16.43 -3.83 -8.08
N PRO A 57 -16.11 -4.77 -9.00
CA PRO A 57 -16.69 -6.11 -9.00
C PRO A 57 -16.45 -6.88 -7.69
N THR A 58 -15.26 -6.76 -7.10
CA THR A 58 -14.92 -7.47 -5.85
C THR A 58 -15.62 -6.88 -4.64
N GLY A 59 -15.91 -5.57 -4.63
CA GLY A 59 -16.74 -4.94 -3.62
C GLY A 59 -18.14 -5.57 -3.58
N PHE A 60 -18.82 -5.68 -4.74
CA PHE A 60 -20.13 -6.36 -4.84
C PHE A 60 -20.06 -7.83 -4.46
N LEU A 61 -19.00 -8.53 -4.88
CA LEU A 61 -18.81 -9.94 -4.54
C LEU A 61 -18.65 -10.10 -3.01
N THR A 62 -17.89 -9.24 -2.37
CA THR A 62 -17.65 -9.21 -0.91
C THR A 62 -18.97 -9.08 -0.15
N ASP A 63 -19.85 -8.17 -0.57
CA ASP A 63 -21.18 -8.00 0.05
C ASP A 63 -22.06 -9.24 -0.09
N LYS A 64 -21.92 -9.99 -1.20
CA LYS A 64 -22.69 -11.21 -1.46
C LYS A 64 -22.18 -12.42 -0.67
N ILE A 65 -20.86 -12.63 -0.61
CA ILE A 65 -20.24 -13.84 -0.03
C ILE A 65 -19.79 -13.67 1.42
N LYS A 66 -19.94 -12.48 2.00
CA LYS A 66 -19.45 -12.00 3.31
C LYS A 66 -17.94 -11.70 3.33
N PRO A 67 -17.51 -10.65 4.07
CA PRO A 67 -16.12 -10.17 4.03
C PRO A 67 -15.07 -11.24 4.36
N ILE A 68 -15.32 -12.09 5.34
CA ILE A 68 -14.35 -13.13 5.71
C ILE A 68 -14.08 -14.13 4.58
N ASN A 69 -15.11 -14.51 3.82
CA ASN A 69 -14.95 -15.44 2.71
C ASN A 69 -14.21 -14.76 1.55
N ALA A 70 -14.45 -13.47 1.30
CA ALA A 70 -13.71 -12.69 0.32
C ALA A 70 -12.21 -12.63 0.66
N VAL A 71 -11.86 -12.41 1.94
CA VAL A 71 -10.45 -12.46 2.39
C VAL A 71 -9.83 -13.84 2.14
N VAL A 72 -10.53 -14.93 2.49
CA VAL A 72 -10.00 -16.30 2.27
C VAL A 72 -9.78 -16.55 0.77
N ILE A 73 -10.76 -16.24 -0.08
CA ILE A 73 -10.64 -16.39 -1.55
C ILE A 73 -9.49 -15.54 -2.08
N GLY A 74 -9.39 -14.29 -1.65
CA GLY A 74 -8.30 -13.40 -2.04
C GLY A 74 -6.91 -13.96 -1.66
N LEU A 75 -6.77 -14.52 -0.47
CA LEU A 75 -5.53 -15.20 -0.05
C LEU A 75 -5.20 -16.40 -0.92
N LEU A 76 -6.18 -17.24 -1.26
CA LEU A 76 -5.98 -18.38 -2.16
C LEU A 76 -5.54 -17.93 -3.57
N ILE A 77 -6.12 -16.85 -4.09
CA ILE A 77 -5.71 -16.26 -5.36
C ILE A 77 -4.28 -15.74 -5.28
N ILE A 78 -3.89 -15.08 -4.17
CA ILE A 78 -2.51 -14.60 -3.96
C ILE A 78 -1.54 -15.78 -3.88
N ILE A 79 -1.87 -16.88 -3.21
CA ILE A 79 -1.06 -18.11 -3.20
C ILE A 79 -0.85 -18.61 -4.64
N GLY A 80 -1.91 -18.68 -5.43
CA GLY A 80 -1.82 -19.03 -6.85
C GLY A 80 -0.88 -18.11 -7.63
N SER A 81 -0.90 -16.80 -7.36
CA SER A 81 0.02 -15.86 -8.00
C SER A 81 1.49 -16.15 -7.66
N ARG A 82 1.80 -16.61 -6.42
CA ARG A 82 3.17 -16.97 -6.05
C ARG A 82 3.63 -18.25 -6.74
N LEU A 83 2.73 -19.23 -6.91
CA LEU A 83 3.02 -20.45 -7.66
C LEU A 83 3.26 -20.18 -9.16
N LEU A 84 2.56 -19.19 -9.74
CA LEU A 84 2.82 -18.76 -11.13
C LEU A 84 4.22 -18.18 -11.31
N LEU A 85 4.78 -17.48 -10.30
CA LEU A 85 6.18 -17.01 -10.35
C LEU A 85 7.20 -18.17 -10.38
N LEU A 86 6.84 -19.33 -9.83
CA LEU A 86 7.68 -20.53 -9.81
C LEU A 86 7.52 -21.38 -11.07
N SER A 87 6.48 -21.13 -11.86
CA SER A 87 6.18 -21.93 -13.04
C SER A 87 7.11 -21.58 -14.20
N ASN A 88 7.36 -22.57 -15.06
CA ASN A 88 8.06 -22.36 -16.34
C ASN A 88 7.12 -21.92 -17.46
N PHE A 89 5.94 -21.44 -17.11
CA PHE A 89 4.96 -20.94 -18.08
C PHE A 89 5.44 -19.63 -18.71
N SER A 90 5.37 -19.52 -20.04
CA SER A 90 5.95 -18.38 -20.79
C SER A 90 5.40 -17.01 -20.35
N TYR A 91 4.15 -16.95 -19.87
CA TYR A 91 3.50 -15.75 -19.35
C TYR A 91 3.31 -15.81 -17.83
N GLY A 92 4.16 -16.56 -17.13
CA GLY A 92 4.04 -16.79 -15.67
C GLY A 92 4.15 -15.52 -14.86
N LEU A 93 5.03 -14.59 -15.25
CA LEU A 93 5.23 -13.32 -14.56
C LEU A 93 4.01 -12.40 -14.71
N GLU A 94 3.52 -12.22 -15.93
CA GLU A 94 2.34 -11.41 -16.23
C GLU A 94 1.09 -11.98 -15.55
N SER A 95 0.88 -13.28 -15.69
CA SER A 95 -0.25 -13.99 -15.06
C SER A 95 -0.18 -13.88 -13.53
N SER A 96 1.01 -13.94 -12.95
CA SER A 96 1.21 -13.72 -11.51
C SER A 96 0.80 -12.31 -11.09
N MET A 97 1.21 -11.26 -11.83
CA MET A 97 0.84 -9.88 -11.49
C MET A 97 -0.66 -9.64 -11.62
N ILE A 98 -1.29 -10.16 -12.67
CA ILE A 98 -2.74 -10.12 -12.88
C ILE A 98 -3.47 -10.80 -11.71
N THR A 99 -3.10 -12.05 -11.42
CA THR A 99 -3.71 -12.84 -10.35
C THR A 99 -3.50 -12.19 -8.98
N TYR A 100 -2.32 -11.59 -8.76
CA TYR A 100 -2.03 -10.85 -7.54
C TYR A 100 -2.93 -9.63 -7.38
N GLY A 101 -3.13 -8.85 -8.45
CA GLY A 101 -4.03 -7.69 -8.46
C GLY A 101 -5.48 -8.08 -8.12
N ILE A 102 -5.99 -9.16 -8.71
CA ILE A 102 -7.33 -9.70 -8.39
C ILE A 102 -7.43 -10.10 -6.91
N GLY A 103 -6.41 -10.79 -6.38
CA GLY A 103 -6.39 -11.19 -4.97
C GLY A 103 -6.35 -10.01 -4.01
N LEU A 104 -5.57 -8.98 -4.32
CA LEU A 104 -5.47 -7.76 -3.51
C LEU A 104 -6.78 -6.97 -3.49
N SER A 105 -7.46 -6.83 -4.63
CA SER A 105 -8.75 -6.13 -4.70
C SER A 105 -9.84 -6.82 -3.88
N LEU A 106 -9.83 -8.16 -3.79
CA LEU A 106 -10.74 -8.91 -2.92
C LEU A 106 -10.45 -8.70 -1.43
N ILE A 107 -9.19 -8.52 -1.05
CA ILE A 107 -8.80 -8.40 0.36
C ILE A 107 -8.97 -6.96 0.86
N SER A 108 -8.73 -5.94 0.04
CA SER A 108 -8.62 -4.54 0.45
C SER A 108 -9.77 -4.05 1.33
N GLY A 109 -10.99 -4.03 0.82
CA GLY A 109 -12.19 -3.62 1.55
C GLY A 109 -12.66 -4.66 2.57
N ALA A 110 -12.56 -5.95 2.22
CA ALA A 110 -13.04 -7.05 3.05
C ALA A 110 -12.29 -7.17 4.39
N ALA A 111 -10.97 -7.01 4.39
CA ALA A 111 -10.16 -7.10 5.60
C ALA A 111 -10.49 -6.01 6.61
N ASN A 112 -10.75 -4.78 6.16
CA ASN A 112 -11.18 -3.69 7.01
C ASN A 112 -12.60 -3.92 7.57
N ALA A 113 -13.50 -4.46 6.74
CA ALA A 113 -14.85 -4.80 7.19
C ALA A 113 -14.85 -5.87 8.30
N VAL A 114 -14.00 -6.90 8.19
CA VAL A 114 -13.82 -7.90 9.26
C VAL A 114 -13.27 -7.24 10.53
N LEU A 115 -12.26 -6.38 10.41
CA LEU A 115 -11.66 -5.70 11.56
C LEU A 115 -12.68 -4.82 12.29
N VAL A 116 -13.50 -4.06 11.56
CA VAL A 116 -14.57 -3.23 12.11
C VAL A 116 -15.65 -4.09 12.78
N GLY A 117 -16.02 -5.24 12.18
CA GLY A 117 -16.96 -6.19 12.78
C GLY A 117 -16.50 -6.71 14.15
N LEU A 118 -15.19 -6.91 14.33
CA LEU A 118 -14.60 -7.34 15.61
C LEU A 118 -14.65 -6.26 16.71
N LYS A 119 -14.95 -5.01 16.37
CA LYS A 119 -15.04 -3.91 17.32
C LYS A 119 -16.08 -4.17 18.42
N SER A 120 -17.20 -4.83 18.10
CA SER A 120 -18.25 -5.18 19.07
C SER A 120 -17.74 -6.04 20.23
N SER A 121 -16.72 -6.87 19.97
CA SER A 121 -16.08 -7.75 20.97
C SER A 121 -14.86 -7.12 21.65
N PHE A 122 -14.47 -5.89 21.27
CA PHE A 122 -13.25 -5.23 21.74
C PHE A 122 -13.55 -4.11 22.75
N LYS A 123 -13.02 -4.22 23.97
CA LYS A 123 -13.18 -3.21 25.03
C LYS A 123 -12.34 -1.93 24.85
N GLY A 124 -11.64 -1.77 23.70
CA GLY A 124 -10.83 -0.58 23.39
C GLY A 124 -11.48 0.32 22.33
N SER A 125 -10.83 1.43 21.97
CA SER A 125 -11.24 2.26 20.84
C SER A 125 -10.98 1.57 19.51
N THR A 126 -11.67 1.99 18.45
CA THR A 126 -11.43 1.51 17.08
C THR A 126 -9.98 1.80 16.65
N GLU A 127 -9.46 2.98 16.99
CA GLU A 127 -8.06 3.36 16.75
C GLU A 127 -7.07 2.37 17.39
N LYS A 128 -7.34 1.90 18.62
CA LYS A 128 -6.50 0.91 19.29
C LYS A 128 -6.52 -0.43 18.56
N LEU A 129 -7.66 -0.84 18.03
CA LEU A 129 -7.79 -2.08 17.26
C LEU A 129 -7.02 -1.98 15.93
N PHE A 130 -7.18 -0.89 15.19
CA PHE A 130 -6.40 -0.63 13.98
C PHE A 130 -4.90 -0.50 14.26
N SER A 131 -4.54 0.16 15.35
CA SER A 131 -3.15 0.26 15.81
C SER A 131 -2.51 -1.12 16.07
N LEU A 132 -3.27 -2.04 16.68
CA LEU A 132 -2.80 -3.42 16.87
C LEU A 132 -2.60 -4.10 15.51
N SER A 133 -3.54 -3.94 14.57
CA SER A 133 -3.41 -4.53 13.23
C SER A 133 -2.16 -4.01 12.50
N VAL A 134 -1.87 -2.71 12.58
CA VAL A 134 -0.64 -2.11 12.03
C VAL A 134 0.61 -2.71 12.68
N THR A 135 0.62 -2.89 14.00
CA THR A 135 1.77 -3.48 14.71
C THR A 135 2.05 -4.91 14.24
N TYR A 136 1.00 -5.74 14.14
CA TYR A 136 1.14 -7.12 13.65
C TYR A 136 1.55 -7.16 12.17
N ARG A 137 1.01 -6.26 11.35
CA ARG A 137 1.39 -6.11 9.93
C ARG A 137 2.86 -5.75 9.78
N SER A 138 3.34 -4.75 10.53
CA SER A 138 4.74 -4.33 10.46
C SER A 138 5.70 -5.38 10.97
N ALA A 139 5.37 -6.05 12.07
CA ALA A 139 6.16 -7.18 12.57
C ALA A 139 6.25 -8.31 11.55
N GLY A 140 5.12 -8.67 10.94
CA GLY A 140 5.08 -9.66 9.87
C GLY A 140 5.89 -9.26 8.65
N ALA A 141 5.79 -7.99 8.22
CA ALA A 141 6.56 -7.48 7.08
C ALA A 141 8.07 -7.54 7.34
N ILE A 142 8.53 -7.17 8.54
CA ILE A 142 9.95 -7.30 8.93
C ILE A 142 10.41 -8.75 8.84
N LEU A 143 9.70 -9.67 9.49
CA LEU A 143 10.02 -11.10 9.48
C LEU A 143 10.01 -11.68 8.06
N GLY A 144 9.00 -11.31 7.27
CA GLY A 144 8.84 -11.74 5.89
C GLY A 144 9.97 -11.27 5.00
N GLY A 145 10.29 -9.99 5.04
CA GLY A 145 11.30 -9.42 4.17
C GLY A 145 12.73 -9.85 4.52
N MET A 146 13.07 -9.89 5.81
CA MET A 146 14.39 -10.37 6.25
C MET A 146 14.58 -11.86 5.92
N GLY A 147 13.56 -12.68 6.20
CA GLY A 147 13.59 -14.10 5.86
C GLY A 147 13.69 -14.34 4.36
N ALA A 148 12.91 -13.59 3.57
CA ALA A 148 12.93 -13.72 2.11
C ALA A 148 14.27 -13.32 1.51
N TYR A 149 14.88 -12.24 1.98
CA TYR A 149 16.19 -11.83 1.47
C TYR A 149 17.28 -12.85 1.81
N TYR A 150 17.25 -13.41 3.03
CA TYR A 150 18.15 -14.51 3.39
C TYR A 150 17.97 -15.72 2.45
N LEU A 151 16.73 -16.12 2.20
CA LEU A 151 16.39 -17.21 1.30
C LEU A 151 16.78 -16.92 -0.15
N PHE A 152 16.64 -15.68 -0.60
CA PHE A 152 17.00 -15.23 -1.95
C PHE A 152 18.49 -15.42 -2.25
N LYS A 153 19.36 -15.26 -1.25
CA LYS A 153 20.82 -15.50 -1.38
C LYS A 153 21.15 -16.95 -1.69
N HIS A 154 20.30 -17.88 -1.27
CA HIS A 154 20.49 -19.33 -1.52
C HIS A 154 19.83 -19.76 -2.82
N ASN A 155 18.61 -19.29 -3.08
CA ASN A 155 17.89 -19.53 -4.33
C ASN A 155 16.80 -18.46 -4.52
N ASN A 156 16.75 -17.87 -5.71
CA ASN A 156 15.83 -16.79 -6.04
C ASN A 156 14.34 -17.22 -6.06
N GLN A 157 14.04 -18.52 -6.04
CA GLN A 157 12.68 -19.06 -5.96
C GLN A 157 12.18 -19.25 -4.51
N TYR A 158 13.07 -19.43 -3.54
CA TYR A 158 12.68 -19.73 -2.15
C TYR A 158 11.82 -18.64 -1.49
N PRO A 159 12.02 -17.32 -1.75
CA PRO A 159 11.14 -16.27 -1.24
C PRO A 159 9.67 -16.46 -1.64
N TRP A 160 9.41 -16.98 -2.83
CA TRP A 160 8.04 -17.18 -3.32
C TRP A 160 7.36 -18.34 -2.63
N ILE A 161 8.10 -19.42 -2.37
CA ILE A 161 7.63 -20.57 -1.57
C ILE A 161 7.34 -20.10 -0.13
N TYR A 162 8.25 -19.34 0.46
CA TYR A 162 8.07 -18.76 1.80
C TYR A 162 6.86 -17.85 1.88
N SER A 163 6.67 -16.96 0.88
CA SER A 163 5.50 -16.10 0.75
C SER A 163 4.21 -16.92 0.65
N ALA A 164 4.18 -17.93 -0.22
CA ALA A 164 3.03 -18.81 -0.41
C ALA A 164 2.66 -19.57 0.87
N LEU A 165 3.65 -20.12 1.58
CA LEU A 165 3.44 -20.81 2.86
C LEU A 165 2.85 -19.87 3.92
N ALA A 166 3.36 -18.64 4.04
CA ALA A 166 2.85 -17.65 4.98
C ALA A 166 1.38 -17.31 4.68
N TYR A 167 1.03 -17.06 3.41
CA TYR A 167 -0.35 -16.83 3.01
C TYR A 167 -1.24 -18.07 3.23
N THR A 168 -0.70 -19.28 3.03
CA THR A 168 -1.43 -20.53 3.29
C THR A 168 -1.78 -20.67 4.77
N ILE A 169 -0.83 -20.40 5.68
CA ILE A 169 -1.10 -20.42 7.13
C ILE A 169 -2.21 -19.43 7.47
N SER A 170 -2.15 -18.20 6.93
CA SER A 170 -3.20 -17.21 7.13
C SER A 170 -4.56 -17.68 6.62
N ALA A 171 -4.61 -18.24 5.42
CA ALA A 171 -5.85 -18.76 4.82
C ALA A 171 -6.45 -19.91 5.61
N VAL A 172 -5.62 -20.85 6.10
CA VAL A 172 -6.04 -22.00 6.92
C VAL A 172 -6.63 -21.53 8.25
N ILE A 173 -5.98 -20.60 8.95
CA ILE A 173 -6.50 -20.03 10.21
C ILE A 173 -7.87 -19.37 9.95
N LEU A 174 -7.99 -18.53 8.92
CA LEU A 174 -9.26 -17.87 8.61
C LEU A 174 -10.35 -18.85 8.19
N PHE A 175 -10.02 -19.82 7.36
CA PHE A 175 -10.99 -20.82 6.90
C PHE A 175 -11.53 -21.65 8.06
N TYR A 176 -10.65 -22.09 8.98
CA TYR A 176 -11.02 -22.90 10.14
C TYR A 176 -11.94 -22.12 11.10
N TYR A 177 -11.61 -20.87 11.37
CA TYR A 177 -12.37 -20.02 12.30
C TYR A 177 -13.38 -19.07 11.62
N ARG A 178 -13.67 -19.25 10.32
CA ARG A 178 -14.53 -18.34 9.55
C ARG A 178 -15.90 -18.04 10.16
N LYS A 179 -16.48 -19.01 10.90
CA LYS A 179 -17.79 -18.85 11.56
C LYS A 179 -17.76 -17.76 12.64
N ASP A 180 -16.60 -17.52 13.25
CA ASP A 180 -16.43 -16.49 14.30
C ASP A 180 -16.48 -15.06 13.73
N TYR A 181 -16.44 -14.89 12.40
CA TYR A 181 -16.36 -13.60 11.70
C TYR A 181 -17.54 -13.37 10.74
N LEU A 182 -18.64 -14.07 10.92
CA LEU A 182 -19.84 -13.91 10.11
C LEU A 182 -20.69 -12.75 10.64
N PHE A 183 -20.23 -11.52 10.44
CA PHE A 183 -20.99 -10.31 10.79
C PHE A 183 -22.06 -10.03 9.72
N GLU A 184 -23.23 -9.55 10.14
CA GLU A 184 -24.24 -9.04 9.21
C GLU A 184 -23.81 -7.69 8.67
N SER A 185 -23.74 -7.57 7.36
CA SER A 185 -23.50 -6.29 6.68
C SER A 185 -24.82 -5.50 6.71
N LYS A 186 -24.83 -4.37 7.41
CA LYS A 186 -25.94 -3.42 7.36
C LYS A 186 -25.72 -2.53 6.12
N GLU A 187 -26.72 -2.55 5.24
CA GLU A 187 -26.92 -1.67 4.06
C GLU A 187 -26.06 -1.95 2.83
N ARG A 188 -26.81 -2.22 1.72
CA ARG A 188 -26.26 -2.37 0.36
C ARG A 188 -26.34 -1.04 -0.36
N LEU A 189 -25.21 -0.51 -0.82
CA LEU A 189 -25.21 0.62 -1.75
C LEU A 189 -25.75 0.18 -3.12
N GLN A 190 -26.66 0.99 -3.69
CA GLN A 190 -27.14 0.76 -5.04
C GLN A 190 -26.14 1.30 -6.07
N VAL A 191 -25.89 0.59 -7.15
CA VAL A 191 -24.95 0.95 -8.24
C VAL A 191 -25.18 2.36 -8.78
N HIS A 192 -26.43 2.84 -8.79
CA HIS A 192 -26.79 4.17 -9.31
C HIS A 192 -26.20 5.35 -8.52
N SER A 193 -25.65 5.12 -7.32
CA SER A 193 -25.05 6.19 -6.49
C SER A 193 -23.55 6.43 -6.72
N ILE A 194 -22.87 5.60 -7.53
CA ILE A 194 -21.42 5.67 -7.70
C ILE A 194 -20.98 6.92 -8.50
N LEU A 195 -21.60 7.20 -9.64
CA LEU A 195 -21.23 8.35 -10.48
C LEU A 195 -21.41 9.70 -9.78
N PRO A 196 -22.53 9.97 -9.08
CA PRO A 196 -22.67 11.17 -8.26
C PRO A 196 -21.62 11.27 -7.15
N LEU A 197 -21.24 10.14 -6.56
CA LEU A 197 -20.21 10.10 -5.52
C LEU A 197 -18.82 10.43 -6.08
N ILE A 198 -18.45 9.85 -7.23
CA ILE A 198 -17.22 10.20 -7.95
C ILE A 198 -17.19 11.70 -8.24
N ALA A 199 -18.28 12.25 -8.80
CA ALA A 199 -18.38 13.67 -9.10
C ALA A 199 -18.24 14.56 -7.86
N THR A 200 -18.75 14.12 -6.71
CA THR A 200 -18.64 14.83 -5.44
C THR A 200 -17.21 14.80 -4.90
N LEU A 201 -16.55 13.63 -4.92
CA LEU A 201 -15.18 13.48 -4.45
C LEU A 201 -14.19 14.22 -5.35
N SER A 202 -14.32 14.11 -6.66
CA SER A 202 -13.42 14.74 -7.63
C SER A 202 -13.47 16.29 -7.62
N ARG A 203 -14.52 16.88 -7.08
CA ARG A 203 -14.59 18.34 -6.85
C ARG A 203 -13.79 18.80 -5.63
N GLN A 204 -13.33 17.88 -4.78
CA GLN A 204 -12.60 18.21 -3.56
C GLN A 204 -11.09 18.25 -3.83
N SER A 205 -10.46 19.41 -3.61
CA SER A 205 -9.01 19.55 -3.77
C SER A 205 -8.22 18.60 -2.84
N PHE A 206 -8.78 18.27 -1.68
CA PHE A 206 -8.19 17.33 -0.74
C PHE A 206 -8.12 15.91 -1.29
N PHE A 207 -9.13 15.48 -2.07
CA PHE A 207 -9.14 14.19 -2.76
C PHE A 207 -7.93 14.09 -3.71
N TRP A 208 -7.72 15.10 -4.56
CA TRP A 208 -6.59 15.13 -5.48
C TRP A 208 -5.24 15.22 -4.77
N ALA A 209 -5.17 15.99 -3.68
CA ALA A 209 -3.96 16.02 -2.85
C ALA A 209 -3.59 14.62 -2.35
N SER A 210 -4.56 13.82 -1.91
CA SER A 210 -4.36 12.44 -1.45
C SER A 210 -3.87 11.52 -2.57
N VAL A 211 -4.55 11.53 -3.72
CA VAL A 211 -4.20 10.70 -4.90
C VAL A 211 -2.78 11.00 -5.39
N PHE A 212 -2.46 12.27 -5.63
CA PHE A 212 -1.12 12.63 -6.10
C PHE A 212 -0.04 12.39 -5.05
N TYR A 213 -0.38 12.50 -3.76
CA TYR A 213 0.58 12.19 -2.70
C TYR A 213 0.90 10.69 -2.65
N ALA A 214 -0.10 9.82 -2.75
CA ALA A 214 0.10 8.36 -2.82
C ALA A 214 0.99 7.99 -4.02
N SER A 215 0.68 8.53 -5.19
CA SER A 215 1.45 8.31 -6.42
C SER A 215 2.89 8.85 -6.34
N SER A 216 3.18 9.85 -5.48
CA SER A 216 4.55 10.36 -5.30
C SER A 216 5.53 9.33 -4.73
N ALA A 217 5.05 8.28 -4.09
CA ALA A 217 5.89 7.24 -3.52
C ALA A 217 6.40 6.20 -4.54
N LEU A 218 5.92 6.21 -5.79
CA LEU A 218 6.16 5.13 -6.76
C LEU A 218 7.64 4.93 -7.11
N ALA A 219 8.38 5.98 -7.47
CA ALA A 219 9.79 5.82 -7.85
C ALA A 219 10.65 5.34 -6.67
N PRO A 220 10.59 5.93 -5.47
CA PRO A 220 11.32 5.42 -4.32
C PRO A 220 11.00 3.95 -4.01
N PHE A 221 9.71 3.55 -4.00
CA PHE A 221 9.33 2.17 -3.70
C PHE A 221 9.67 1.17 -4.82
N LEU A 222 9.71 1.60 -6.08
CA LEU A 222 10.13 0.75 -7.19
C LEU A 222 11.65 0.59 -7.25
N LEU A 223 12.41 1.64 -6.94
CA LEU A 223 13.83 1.72 -7.26
C LEU A 223 14.75 1.51 -6.06
N TRP A 224 14.26 1.52 -4.81
CA TRP A 224 15.12 1.40 -3.63
C TRP A 224 16.01 0.14 -3.66
N GLN A 225 15.47 -1.01 -4.09
CA GLN A 225 16.25 -2.26 -4.18
C GLN A 225 17.42 -2.10 -5.16
N HIS A 226 17.18 -1.46 -6.29
CA HIS A 226 18.23 -1.18 -7.28
C HIS A 226 19.32 -0.25 -6.74
N LEU A 227 18.93 0.80 -6.00
CA LEU A 227 19.89 1.74 -5.41
C LEU A 227 20.72 1.10 -4.31
N PHE A 228 20.15 0.21 -3.53
CA PHE A 228 20.81 -0.39 -2.36
C PHE A 228 21.63 -1.64 -2.70
N LYS A 229 21.33 -2.37 -3.80
CA LYS A 229 22.01 -3.62 -4.17
C LYS A 229 23.52 -3.49 -4.40
N GLN A 230 24.01 -2.28 -4.66
CA GLN A 230 25.44 -2.02 -4.87
C GLN A 230 26.28 -2.01 -3.59
N PHE A 231 25.63 -1.97 -2.42
CA PHE A 231 26.32 -1.93 -1.14
C PHE A 231 26.29 -3.29 -0.43
N PRO A 232 27.35 -3.67 0.29
CA PRO A 232 27.31 -4.79 1.20
C PRO A 232 26.17 -4.60 2.22
N TYR A 233 25.33 -5.62 2.39
CA TYR A 233 24.12 -5.55 3.27
C TYR A 233 23.14 -4.42 2.94
N GLY A 234 23.24 -3.82 1.75
CA GLY A 234 22.42 -2.66 1.38
C GLY A 234 20.93 -2.97 1.38
N ILE A 235 20.53 -4.13 0.84
CA ILE A 235 19.12 -4.53 0.78
C ILE A 235 18.54 -4.73 2.18
N GLU A 236 19.27 -5.40 3.07
CA GLU A 236 18.87 -5.61 4.47
C GLU A 236 18.67 -4.27 5.18
N CYS A 237 19.68 -3.39 5.07
CA CYS A 237 19.63 -2.06 5.67
C CYS A 237 18.49 -1.21 5.09
N GLY A 238 18.37 -1.14 3.77
CA GLY A 238 17.29 -0.38 3.10
C GLY A 238 15.91 -0.87 3.52
N TYR A 239 15.70 -2.18 3.55
CA TYR A 239 14.43 -2.76 3.96
C TYR A 239 14.10 -2.49 5.44
N LEU A 240 15.08 -2.66 6.34
CA LEU A 240 14.91 -2.35 7.76
C LEU A 240 14.60 -0.87 7.99
N MET A 241 15.32 0.04 7.31
CA MET A 241 15.07 1.48 7.42
C MET A 241 13.66 1.85 6.94
N LEU A 242 13.19 1.23 5.86
CA LEU A 242 11.82 1.40 5.35
C LEU A 242 10.79 0.97 6.41
N GLN A 243 10.95 -0.20 7.02
CA GLN A 243 10.02 -0.72 8.01
C GLN A 243 10.06 0.07 9.32
N ILE A 244 11.25 0.45 9.80
CA ILE A 244 11.42 1.29 11.01
C ILE A 244 10.80 2.66 10.79
N ALA A 245 10.96 3.26 9.61
CA ALA A 245 10.35 4.54 9.26
C ALA A 245 8.82 4.47 9.33
N MET A 246 8.20 3.44 8.73
CA MET A 246 6.75 3.23 8.77
C MET A 246 6.21 3.02 10.18
N LEU A 247 6.89 2.17 10.99
CA LEU A 247 6.56 1.97 12.41
C LEU A 247 6.64 3.26 13.22
N SER A 248 7.70 4.03 12.99
CA SER A 248 7.95 5.29 13.68
C SER A 248 6.91 6.34 13.32
N ALA A 249 6.49 6.43 12.06
CA ALA A 249 5.44 7.32 11.60
C ALA A 249 4.11 7.07 12.33
N GLY A 250 3.69 5.80 12.43
CA GLY A 250 2.47 5.41 13.15
C GLY A 250 2.53 5.75 14.65
N LYS A 251 3.68 5.56 15.30
CA LYS A 251 3.88 5.92 16.71
C LYS A 251 3.87 7.44 16.90
N PHE A 252 4.50 8.17 16.00
CA PHE A 252 4.65 9.62 16.09
C PHE A 252 3.31 10.35 15.96
N VAL A 253 2.42 9.90 15.06
CA VAL A 253 1.06 10.46 14.91
C VAL A 253 0.22 10.33 16.19
N ARG A 254 0.45 9.28 17.01
CA ARG A 254 -0.28 9.10 18.27
C ARG A 254 0.13 10.08 19.36
N VAL A 255 1.39 10.53 19.31
CA VAL A 255 1.99 11.38 20.35
C VAL A 255 1.88 12.86 20.00
N MET A 256 1.96 13.20 18.71
CA MET A 256 2.03 14.59 18.26
C MET A 256 0.86 14.96 17.34
N LYS A 257 0.16 16.05 17.68
CA LYS A 257 -0.82 16.67 16.79
C LYS A 257 -0.09 17.63 15.84
N PHE A 258 -0.11 17.29 14.55
CA PHE A 258 0.51 18.14 13.53
C PHE A 258 -0.36 19.33 13.17
N THR A 259 0.22 20.51 13.24
CA THR A 259 -0.35 21.71 12.65
C THR A 259 -0.26 21.63 11.13
N GLU A 260 -1.10 22.37 10.44
CA GLU A 260 -1.07 22.40 8.97
C GLU A 260 0.27 22.92 8.40
N LYS A 261 0.91 23.89 9.05
CA LYS A 261 2.24 24.36 8.65
C LYS A 261 3.28 23.24 8.74
N GLN A 262 3.18 22.38 9.77
CA GLN A 262 4.06 21.22 9.90
C GLN A 262 3.80 20.18 8.81
N ARG A 263 2.54 19.94 8.42
CA ARG A 263 2.20 19.04 7.30
C ARG A 263 2.81 19.51 5.98
N VAL A 264 2.72 20.81 5.68
CA VAL A 264 3.39 21.41 4.51
C VAL A 264 4.91 21.18 4.57
N ARG A 265 5.56 21.38 5.73
CA ARG A 265 6.99 21.10 5.89
C ARG A 265 7.31 19.62 5.65
N VAL A 266 6.49 18.70 6.14
CA VAL A 266 6.66 17.26 5.90
C VAL A 266 6.55 16.94 4.40
N MET A 267 5.60 17.55 3.66
CA MET A 267 5.51 17.39 2.20
C MET A 267 6.76 17.91 1.48
N LEU A 268 7.28 19.07 1.89
CA LEU A 268 8.52 19.64 1.32
C LEU A 268 9.75 18.78 1.63
N ILE A 269 9.88 18.24 2.86
CA ILE A 269 10.95 17.30 3.24
C ILE A 269 10.85 16.04 2.38
N ASN A 270 9.64 15.53 2.14
CA ASN A 270 9.41 14.37 1.28
C ASN A 270 9.91 14.61 -0.16
N ILE A 271 9.56 15.74 -0.76
CA ILE A 271 10.00 16.11 -2.10
C ILE A 271 11.53 16.27 -2.14
N ALA A 272 12.12 16.95 -1.16
CA ALA A 272 13.57 17.12 -1.06
C ALA A 272 14.31 15.77 -0.95
N ALA A 273 13.81 14.85 -0.14
CA ALA A 273 14.37 13.51 -0.02
C ALA A 273 14.35 12.75 -1.35
N MET A 274 13.26 12.85 -2.11
CA MET A 274 13.16 12.21 -3.43
C MET A 274 14.12 12.82 -4.47
N ILE A 275 14.33 14.13 -4.46
CA ILE A 275 15.29 14.80 -5.35
C ILE A 275 16.73 14.37 -5.04
N LEU A 276 17.06 14.23 -3.75
CA LEU A 276 18.42 13.93 -3.31
C LEU A 276 18.79 12.45 -3.43
N MET A 277 17.83 11.51 -3.38
CA MET A 277 18.12 10.07 -3.51
C MET A 277 18.94 9.70 -4.75
N PRO A 278 18.58 10.10 -5.98
CA PRO A 278 19.34 9.74 -7.18
C PRO A 278 20.69 10.49 -7.29
N VAL A 279 20.91 11.53 -6.48
CA VAL A 279 22.17 12.29 -6.44
C VAL A 279 23.19 11.63 -5.50
N PHE A 280 22.74 11.16 -4.34
CA PHE A 280 23.60 10.59 -3.30
C PHE A 280 23.64 9.05 -3.32
N THR A 281 23.75 8.47 -4.53
CA THR A 281 23.77 7.01 -4.70
C THR A 281 25.08 6.35 -4.26
N SER A 282 26.17 7.11 -4.07
CA SER A 282 27.48 6.59 -3.68
C SER A 282 27.63 6.32 -2.17
N SER A 283 26.76 6.87 -1.32
CA SER A 283 26.82 6.73 0.12
C SER A 283 25.61 5.98 0.67
N MET A 284 25.84 4.76 1.18
CA MET A 284 24.78 3.94 1.78
C MET A 284 24.08 4.66 2.95
N TRP A 285 24.84 5.39 3.79
CA TRP A 285 24.28 6.06 4.96
C TRP A 285 23.39 7.24 4.59
N ILE A 286 23.82 8.08 3.64
CA ILE A 286 23.01 9.20 3.16
C ILE A 286 21.75 8.67 2.46
N LEU A 287 21.89 7.68 1.62
CA LEU A 287 20.78 7.05 0.90
C LEU A 287 19.77 6.42 1.89
N SER A 288 20.26 5.74 2.94
CA SER A 288 19.40 5.18 4.01
C SER A 288 18.65 6.27 4.76
N LEU A 289 19.31 7.37 5.11
CA LEU A 289 18.67 8.50 5.78
C LEU A 289 17.59 9.14 4.91
N LEU A 290 17.87 9.34 3.61
CA LEU A 290 16.92 9.91 2.65
C LEU A 290 15.72 8.97 2.45
N LEU A 291 15.95 7.66 2.29
CA LEU A 291 14.87 6.67 2.19
C LEU A 291 14.02 6.66 3.47
N MET A 292 14.65 6.65 4.63
CA MET A 292 13.96 6.68 5.92
C MET A 292 13.13 7.96 6.08
N ALA A 293 13.68 9.12 5.73
CA ALA A 293 12.96 10.39 5.75
C ALA A 293 11.75 10.39 4.81
N HIS A 294 11.94 9.91 3.56
CA HIS A 294 10.86 9.76 2.59
C HIS A 294 9.73 8.88 3.13
N VAL A 295 10.06 7.65 3.54
CA VAL A 295 9.06 6.66 4.00
C VAL A 295 8.37 7.12 5.29
N PHE A 296 9.09 7.78 6.20
CA PHE A 296 8.51 8.39 7.39
C PHE A 296 7.49 9.48 7.02
N CYS A 297 7.83 10.38 6.08
CA CYS A 297 6.92 11.41 5.60
C CYS A 297 5.68 10.80 4.91
N VAL A 298 5.89 9.77 4.08
CA VAL A 298 4.78 9.03 3.44
C VAL A 298 3.87 8.42 4.48
N GLY A 299 4.43 7.75 5.50
CA GLY A 299 3.67 7.15 6.58
C GLY A 299 2.85 8.15 7.39
N LEU A 300 3.45 9.29 7.76
CA LEU A 300 2.77 10.36 8.50
C LEU A 300 1.58 10.92 7.72
N LEU A 301 1.81 11.29 6.47
CA LEU A 301 0.81 11.97 5.66
C LEU A 301 -0.26 11.02 5.12
N SER A 302 0.05 9.76 4.85
CA SER A 302 -0.97 8.77 4.48
C SER A 302 -1.99 8.55 5.60
N ILE A 303 -1.53 8.48 6.87
CA ILE A 303 -2.42 8.40 8.04
C ILE A 303 -3.30 9.67 8.12
N PHE A 304 -2.71 10.84 7.92
CA PHE A 304 -3.44 12.10 7.93
C PHE A 304 -4.47 12.19 6.79
N PHE A 305 -4.07 11.86 5.56
CA PHE A 305 -4.97 11.88 4.40
C PHE A 305 -6.12 10.89 4.58
N SER A 306 -5.83 9.67 5.04
CA SER A 306 -6.86 8.66 5.34
C SER A 306 -7.83 9.12 6.44
N ALA A 307 -7.32 9.62 7.57
CA ALA A 307 -8.16 10.08 8.66
C ALA A 307 -9.08 11.24 8.24
N ASN A 308 -8.52 12.26 7.59
CA ASN A 308 -9.30 13.41 7.11
C ASN A 308 -10.33 13.00 6.04
N PHE A 309 -9.98 12.04 5.17
CA PHE A 309 -10.91 11.49 4.20
C PHE A 309 -12.11 10.84 4.89
N HIS A 310 -11.88 10.00 5.89
CA HIS A 310 -12.94 9.32 6.65
C HIS A 310 -13.80 10.27 7.48
N ASP A 311 -13.22 11.33 8.03
CA ASP A 311 -13.96 12.32 8.83
C ASP A 311 -14.92 13.16 7.97
N ASN A 312 -14.63 13.32 6.67
CA ASN A 312 -15.42 14.13 5.75
C ASN A 312 -16.40 13.31 4.89
N ILE A 313 -16.48 11.99 5.07
CA ILE A 313 -17.35 11.11 4.29
C ILE A 313 -18.45 10.53 5.19
N LYS A 314 -19.68 10.49 4.66
CA LYS A 314 -20.81 9.84 5.33
C LYS A 314 -20.51 8.38 5.58
N GLN A 315 -20.94 7.86 6.73
CA GLN A 315 -20.67 6.49 7.16
C GLN A 315 -21.18 5.46 6.12
N GLU A 316 -22.34 5.74 5.50
CA GLU A 316 -23.01 4.88 4.52
C GLU A 316 -22.23 4.74 3.20
N THR A 317 -21.44 5.75 2.80
CA THR A 317 -20.68 5.76 1.55
C THR A 317 -19.18 5.52 1.74
N ARG A 318 -18.74 5.27 2.96
CA ARG A 318 -17.30 5.23 3.33
C ARG A 318 -16.52 4.15 2.55
N ALA A 319 -17.04 2.92 2.51
CA ALA A 319 -16.37 1.81 1.83
C ALA A 319 -16.28 2.08 0.32
N THR A 320 -17.39 2.52 -0.32
CA THR A 320 -17.39 2.87 -1.75
C THR A 320 -16.47 4.03 -2.05
N SER A 321 -16.37 5.02 -1.16
CA SER A 321 -15.46 6.16 -1.31
C SER A 321 -13.99 5.72 -1.22
N GLU A 322 -13.65 4.77 -0.35
CA GLU A 322 -12.32 4.16 -0.30
C GLU A 322 -11.98 3.43 -1.60
N SER A 323 -12.91 2.62 -2.13
CA SER A 323 -12.72 1.94 -3.41
C SER A 323 -12.52 2.92 -4.57
N ILE A 324 -13.26 4.05 -4.58
CA ILE A 324 -13.06 5.11 -5.57
C ILE A 324 -11.67 5.72 -5.42
N MET A 325 -11.21 6.02 -4.20
CA MET A 325 -9.87 6.56 -3.95
C MET A 325 -8.78 5.58 -4.45
N SER A 326 -8.88 4.30 -4.09
CA SER A 326 -7.97 3.24 -4.53
C SER A 326 -7.94 3.10 -6.06
N ALA A 327 -9.11 3.19 -6.72
CA ALA A 327 -9.21 3.16 -8.17
C ALA A 327 -8.49 4.35 -8.82
N PHE A 328 -8.63 5.56 -8.27
CA PHE A 328 -7.92 6.73 -8.77
C PHE A 328 -6.41 6.64 -8.51
N ASP A 329 -5.98 6.16 -7.33
CA ASP A 329 -4.57 5.91 -7.03
C ASP A 329 -3.96 4.94 -8.06
N SER A 330 -4.65 3.85 -8.36
CA SER A 330 -4.23 2.88 -9.38
C SER A 330 -4.19 3.52 -10.77
N LEU A 331 -5.23 4.25 -11.17
CA LEU A 331 -5.33 4.90 -12.49
C LEU A 331 -4.15 5.87 -12.73
N PHE A 332 -3.83 6.72 -11.76
CA PHE A 332 -2.72 7.67 -11.86
C PHE A 332 -1.34 7.01 -11.75
N SER A 333 -1.26 5.87 -11.08
CA SER A 333 -0.02 5.08 -11.00
C SER A 333 0.40 4.51 -12.36
N LEU A 334 -0.53 4.16 -13.24
CA LEU A 334 -0.23 3.50 -14.53
C LEU A 334 0.73 4.31 -15.42
N PRO A 335 0.42 5.57 -15.80
CA PRO A 335 1.32 6.35 -16.64
C PRO A 335 2.64 6.68 -15.94
N MET A 336 2.61 6.91 -14.62
CA MET A 336 3.82 7.20 -13.85
C MET A 336 4.77 6.00 -13.82
N LEU A 337 4.28 4.80 -13.59
CA LEU A 337 5.09 3.58 -13.63
C LEU A 337 5.73 3.38 -15.01
N TYR A 338 4.96 3.63 -16.08
CA TYR A 338 5.51 3.55 -17.45
C TYR A 338 6.67 4.53 -17.66
N LEU A 339 6.48 5.80 -17.28
CA LEU A 339 7.51 6.83 -17.43
C LEU A 339 8.74 6.56 -16.55
N ILE A 340 8.56 6.11 -15.31
CA ILE A 340 9.65 5.72 -14.42
C ILE A 340 10.49 4.61 -15.07
N GLY A 341 9.83 3.56 -15.57
CA GLY A 341 10.51 2.46 -16.26
C GLY A 341 11.26 2.92 -17.49
N TYR A 342 10.64 3.75 -18.33
CA TYR A 342 11.26 4.32 -19.53
C TYR A 342 12.55 5.11 -19.20
N PHE A 343 12.46 6.04 -18.24
CA PHE A 343 13.63 6.83 -17.85
C PHE A 343 14.76 5.99 -17.23
N MET A 344 14.41 4.91 -16.52
CA MET A 344 15.43 4.01 -15.96
C MET A 344 16.17 3.22 -17.05
N VAL A 345 15.51 2.81 -18.13
CA VAL A 345 16.17 2.19 -19.29
C VAL A 345 17.12 3.16 -19.97
N GLN A 346 16.75 4.43 -20.06
CA GLN A 346 17.59 5.49 -20.62
C GLN A 346 18.70 5.94 -19.65
N LYS A 347 18.87 5.31 -18.49
CA LYS A 347 19.82 5.69 -17.42
C LYS A 347 19.61 7.11 -16.87
N LEU A 348 18.39 7.62 -16.97
CA LEU A 348 17.97 8.96 -16.53
C LEU A 348 17.26 8.88 -15.16
N SER A 349 17.97 8.38 -14.13
CA SER A 349 17.40 8.18 -12.79
C SER A 349 16.82 9.45 -12.17
N LEU A 350 17.44 10.62 -12.39
CA LEU A 350 16.90 11.92 -11.95
C LEU A 350 15.52 12.18 -12.51
N PHE A 351 15.26 11.88 -13.78
CA PHE A 351 13.93 12.04 -14.39
C PHE A 351 12.93 11.04 -13.84
N ALA A 352 13.35 9.79 -13.59
CA ALA A 352 12.48 8.77 -12.96
C ALA A 352 12.00 9.23 -11.58
N PHE A 353 12.89 9.75 -10.74
CA PHE A 353 12.52 10.36 -9.46
C PHE A 353 11.77 11.68 -9.63
N GLY A 354 12.07 12.45 -10.68
CA GLY A 354 11.38 13.69 -11.04
C GLY A 354 9.88 13.51 -11.26
N ILE A 355 9.44 12.37 -11.80
CA ILE A 355 8.00 12.03 -11.94
C ILE A 355 7.33 11.99 -10.56
N SER A 356 7.94 11.30 -9.60
CA SER A 356 7.42 11.23 -8.22
C SER A 356 7.46 12.59 -7.52
N CYS A 357 8.52 13.38 -7.74
CA CYS A 357 8.62 14.74 -7.21
C CYS A 357 7.53 15.66 -7.76
N LEU A 358 7.26 15.58 -9.07
CA LEU A 358 6.19 16.34 -9.71
C LEU A 358 4.83 16.00 -9.11
N SER A 359 4.56 14.71 -8.92
CA SER A 359 3.32 14.27 -8.25
C SER A 359 3.22 14.82 -6.82
N GLY A 360 4.30 14.77 -6.04
CA GLY A 360 4.36 15.35 -4.71
C GLY A 360 4.14 16.87 -4.70
N ALA A 361 4.68 17.60 -5.68
CA ALA A 361 4.47 19.05 -5.84
C ALA A 361 3.02 19.35 -6.21
N VAL A 362 2.40 18.60 -7.12
CA VAL A 362 0.98 18.72 -7.46
C VAL A 362 0.09 18.45 -6.24
N ALA A 363 0.42 17.40 -5.45
CA ALA A 363 -0.27 17.12 -4.19
C ALA A 363 -0.21 18.31 -3.22
N LEU A 364 0.96 18.94 -3.09
CA LEU A 364 1.15 20.11 -2.24
C LEU A 364 0.28 21.31 -2.70
N VAL A 365 0.21 21.56 -4.02
CA VAL A 365 -0.63 22.63 -4.59
C VAL A 365 -2.12 22.39 -4.25
N PHE A 366 -2.62 21.17 -4.47
CA PHE A 366 -4.00 20.81 -4.13
C PHE A 366 -4.26 20.89 -2.62
N PHE A 367 -3.30 20.51 -1.79
CA PHE A 367 -3.40 20.62 -0.34
C PHE A 367 -3.51 22.09 0.11
N LEU A 368 -2.67 22.98 -0.42
CA LEU A 368 -2.73 24.42 -0.13
C LEU A 368 -4.03 25.05 -0.62
N HIS A 369 -4.54 24.64 -1.79
CA HIS A 369 -5.81 25.11 -2.32
C HIS A 369 -7.01 24.70 -1.45
N SER A 370 -7.01 23.46 -0.95
CA SER A 370 -8.06 22.97 -0.04
C SER A 370 -8.16 23.82 1.23
N ARG A 371 -7.02 24.24 1.78
CA ARG A 371 -6.94 25.13 2.97
C ARG A 371 -7.53 26.50 2.72
N LYS A 372 -7.23 27.10 1.57
CA LYS A 372 -7.73 28.45 1.24
C LYS A 372 -9.25 28.48 1.22
N ARG A 373 -9.89 27.43 0.71
CA ARG A 373 -11.36 27.30 0.70
C ARG A 373 -11.95 27.18 2.10
N LEU A 374 -11.36 26.38 2.99
CA LEU A 374 -11.84 26.21 4.38
C LEU A 374 -11.74 27.53 5.16
N ASN A 375 -10.64 28.27 5.00
CA ASN A 375 -10.48 29.56 5.66
C ASN A 375 -11.49 30.61 5.15
N LEU A 376 -11.80 30.64 3.85
CA LEU A 376 -12.80 31.54 3.29
C LEU A 376 -14.22 31.22 3.79
N GLN A 377 -14.57 29.93 3.93
CA GLN A 377 -15.85 29.52 4.48
C GLN A 377 -15.99 29.87 5.97
N ALA A 378 -14.92 29.74 6.76
CA ALA A 378 -14.91 30.12 8.16
C ALA A 378 -15.07 31.64 8.38
N VAL A 379 -14.54 32.47 7.46
CA VAL A 379 -14.70 33.94 7.50
C VAL A 379 -16.10 34.40 7.03
N SER A 380 -16.69 33.67 6.08
CA SER A 380 -18.04 33.99 5.58
C SER A 380 -19.18 33.53 6.48
N SER A 381 -18.90 32.69 7.49
CA SER A 381 -19.86 32.20 8.49
C SER A 381 -19.82 32.96 9.83
N GLN A 382 -18.93 33.94 9.95
CA GLN A 382 -18.88 34.97 11.01
C GLN A 382 -19.52 36.28 10.54
#